data_14d9f6fb40796b0e21a8fa905a5bfda1
#
_entry.id   14d9f6fb40796b0e21a8fa905a5bfda1
#
_cell.length_a   1.000
_cell.length_b   1.000
_cell.length_c   1.000
_cell.angle_alpha   90.00
_cell.angle_beta   90.00
_cell.angle_gamma   90.00
#
_symmetry.space_group_name_H-M   'P 1'
#
loop_
_entity.id
_entity.type
_entity.pdbx_description
1 polymer ?
#
loop_
_entity_poly.entity_id
_entity_poly.type
_entity_poly.pdbx_seq_one_letter_code
_entity_poly.pdbx_strand_id
1 'polypeptide(L)'
;MEQEIATQAVGLGGATDFSLWKLFLRADFVVKAVIILLIASSIFSWALIFDKIRLFRRIDQSTKSFEDKFWKSKSAEAFYKSLPNKTEDPLTLIFKSAMSELIKTKSKSSTVQTARVERMLEVSIDTQLKNIEKNFTYLATIGSTAPFIGLFGTVWGIMNSFQSIAISRNTSLAIVAPGIAEALFATALGLLA
;
A
#
# COMPACT_ATOMS: atom_id res chain seq x y z
N MET A 1 -25.52 -51.15 -11.24
CA MET A 1 -24.10 -50.75 -11.24
C MET A 1 -23.89 -49.26 -11.50
N GLU A 2 -24.42 -48.67 -12.58
CA GLU A 2 -24.24 -47.20 -12.81
C GLU A 2 -24.96 -46.32 -11.77
N GLN A 3 -26.13 -46.71 -11.26
CA GLN A 3 -26.84 -45.97 -10.22
C GLN A 3 -26.16 -46.06 -8.85
N GLU A 4 -25.49 -47.13 -8.53
CA GLU A 4 -24.69 -47.24 -7.26
C GLU A 4 -23.45 -46.38 -7.30
N ILE A 5 -22.78 -46.28 -8.46
CA ILE A 5 -21.60 -45.39 -8.63
C ILE A 5 -22.02 -43.91 -8.54
N ALA A 6 -23.17 -43.55 -9.11
CA ALA A 6 -23.73 -42.21 -9.00
C ALA A 6 -24.11 -41.84 -7.56
N THR A 7 -24.67 -42.80 -6.81
CA THR A 7 -25.05 -42.58 -5.39
C THR A 7 -23.82 -42.50 -4.48
N GLN A 8 -22.73 -43.25 -4.78
CA GLN A 8 -21.45 -43.09 -4.09
C GLN A 8 -20.76 -41.76 -4.41
N ALA A 9 -20.84 -41.28 -5.65
CA ALA A 9 -20.32 -39.95 -6.04
C ALA A 9 -21.07 -38.82 -5.35
N VAL A 10 -22.38 -38.94 -5.12
CA VAL A 10 -23.19 -37.99 -4.34
C VAL A 10 -22.90 -38.09 -2.82
N GLY A 11 -22.57 -39.29 -2.33
CA GLY A 11 -22.18 -39.51 -0.90
C GLY A 11 -20.79 -38.95 -0.53
N LEU A 12 -19.93 -38.71 -1.51
CA LEU A 12 -18.65 -37.98 -1.30
C LEU A 12 -18.85 -36.44 -1.17
N GLY A 13 -20.08 -35.95 -1.38
CA GLY A 13 -20.52 -34.58 -1.09
C GLY A 13 -20.75 -34.29 0.38
N GLY A 14 -20.38 -35.19 1.30
CA GLY A 14 -20.34 -34.97 2.74
C GLY A 14 -19.22 -34.00 3.08
N ALA A 15 -19.50 -32.73 2.83
CA ALA A 15 -19.01 -31.54 3.52
C ALA A 15 -17.67 -31.70 4.25
N THR A 16 -16.58 -31.82 3.54
CA THR A 16 -15.39 -31.13 3.99
C THR A 16 -15.68 -29.64 3.81
N ASP A 17 -16.40 -29.06 4.78
CA ASP A 17 -16.54 -27.62 4.89
C ASP A 17 -15.14 -27.02 5.01
N PHE A 18 -14.48 -26.79 3.87
CA PHE A 18 -13.29 -25.97 3.76
C PHE A 18 -13.67 -24.50 3.99
N SER A 19 -14.32 -24.24 5.11
CA SER A 19 -14.57 -22.89 5.55
C SER A 19 -13.21 -22.29 5.93
N LEU A 20 -12.82 -21.22 5.25
CA LEU A 20 -11.60 -20.46 5.55
C LEU A 20 -11.52 -20.10 7.04
N TRP A 21 -12.68 -19.92 7.67
CA TRP A 21 -12.79 -19.67 9.09
C TRP A 21 -12.42 -20.88 9.95
N LYS A 22 -12.83 -22.10 9.56
CA LYS A 22 -12.43 -23.33 10.27
C LYS A 22 -10.94 -23.63 10.11
N LEU A 23 -10.37 -23.33 8.92
CA LEU A 23 -8.93 -23.44 8.68
C LEU A 23 -8.17 -22.48 9.61
N PHE A 24 -8.58 -21.22 9.70
CA PHE A 24 -7.97 -20.24 10.61
C PHE A 24 -8.04 -20.67 12.09
N LEU A 25 -9.19 -21.19 12.55
CA LEU A 25 -9.35 -21.61 13.95
C LEU A 25 -8.49 -22.83 14.33
N ARG A 26 -8.21 -23.70 13.38
CA ARG A 26 -7.37 -24.91 13.58
C ARG A 26 -5.88 -24.64 13.45
N ALA A 27 -5.50 -23.59 12.71
CA ALA A 27 -4.11 -23.26 12.44
C ALA A 27 -3.28 -23.15 13.70
N ASP A 28 -1.99 -23.51 13.59
CA ASP A 28 -1.01 -23.32 14.64
C ASP A 28 -0.85 -21.85 15.02
N PHE A 29 -0.40 -21.58 16.24
CA PHE A 29 -0.20 -20.22 16.75
C PHE A 29 0.64 -19.34 15.81
N VAL A 30 1.73 -19.89 15.25
CA VAL A 30 2.63 -19.16 14.35
C VAL A 30 1.92 -18.84 13.04
N VAL A 31 1.19 -19.79 12.43
CA VAL A 31 0.42 -19.57 11.20
C VAL A 31 -0.68 -18.54 11.44
N LYS A 32 -1.38 -18.58 12.58
CA LYS A 32 -2.35 -17.54 12.97
C LYS A 32 -1.72 -16.16 13.04
N ALA A 33 -0.57 -16.03 13.69
CA ALA A 33 0.15 -14.78 13.81
C ALA A 33 0.54 -14.22 12.43
N VAL A 34 1.02 -15.08 11.52
CA VAL A 34 1.33 -14.70 10.11
C VAL A 34 0.07 -14.21 9.39
N ILE A 35 -1.03 -14.92 9.48
CA ILE A 35 -2.30 -14.55 8.83
C ILE A 35 -2.80 -13.19 9.36
N ILE A 36 -2.81 -12.98 10.67
CA ILE A 36 -3.24 -11.72 11.28
C ILE A 36 -2.35 -10.57 10.83
N LEU A 37 -1.03 -10.76 10.80
CA LEU A 37 -0.06 -9.76 10.36
C LEU A 37 -0.28 -9.39 8.89
N LEU A 38 -0.51 -10.37 8.01
CA LEU A 38 -0.78 -10.14 6.59
C LEU A 38 -2.11 -9.40 6.38
N ILE A 39 -3.18 -9.77 7.08
CA ILE A 39 -4.46 -9.07 7.01
C ILE A 39 -4.30 -7.61 7.48
N ALA A 40 -3.61 -7.39 8.61
CA ALA A 40 -3.37 -6.04 9.11
C ALA A 40 -2.55 -5.20 8.12
N SER A 41 -1.51 -5.79 7.51
CA SER A 41 -0.68 -5.15 6.49
C SER A 41 -1.51 -4.82 5.24
N SER A 42 -2.40 -5.72 4.80
CA SER A 42 -3.28 -5.50 3.67
C SER A 42 -4.23 -4.33 3.94
N ILE A 43 -4.92 -4.30 5.08
CA ILE A 43 -5.81 -3.20 5.47
C ILE A 43 -5.04 -1.87 5.49
N PHE A 44 -3.85 -1.86 6.06
CA PHE A 44 -3.00 -0.68 6.12
C PHE A 44 -2.57 -0.21 4.72
N SER A 45 -2.18 -1.12 3.83
CA SER A 45 -1.84 -0.82 2.44
C SER A 45 -3.00 -0.19 1.70
N TRP A 46 -4.21 -0.77 1.80
CA TRP A 46 -5.40 -0.20 1.17
C TRP A 46 -5.76 1.17 1.72
N ALA A 47 -5.63 1.39 3.04
CA ALA A 47 -5.83 2.70 3.63
C ALA A 47 -4.88 3.76 3.04
N LEU A 48 -3.58 3.43 2.91
CA LEU A 48 -2.59 4.31 2.28
C LEU A 48 -2.88 4.55 0.80
N ILE A 49 -3.29 3.52 0.05
CA ILE A 49 -3.65 3.64 -1.37
C ILE A 49 -4.83 4.62 -1.54
N PHE A 50 -5.89 4.45 -0.76
CA PHE A 50 -7.04 5.36 -0.83
C PHE A 50 -6.69 6.80 -0.44
N ASP A 51 -5.86 6.99 0.59
CA ASP A 51 -5.37 8.32 0.98
C ASP A 51 -4.58 8.98 -0.16
N LYS A 52 -3.69 8.22 -0.81
CA LYS A 52 -2.89 8.71 -1.94
C LYS A 52 -3.74 9.03 -3.18
N ILE A 53 -4.72 8.20 -3.50
CA ILE A 53 -5.63 8.49 -4.61
C ILE A 53 -6.40 9.80 -4.36
N ARG A 54 -6.86 10.04 -3.13
CA ARG A 54 -7.52 11.30 -2.76
C ARG A 54 -6.56 12.48 -2.86
N LEU A 55 -5.33 12.32 -2.35
CA LEU A 55 -4.29 13.35 -2.43
C LEU A 55 -3.99 13.75 -3.88
N PHE A 56 -3.74 12.78 -4.76
CA PHE A 56 -3.46 13.05 -6.17
C PHE A 56 -4.61 13.73 -6.89
N ARG A 57 -5.85 13.30 -6.66
CA ARG A 57 -7.03 13.96 -7.23
C ARG A 57 -7.15 15.41 -6.75
N ARG A 58 -6.88 15.67 -5.47
CA ARG A 58 -6.89 17.01 -4.90
C ARG A 58 -5.80 17.90 -5.53
N ILE A 59 -4.58 17.36 -5.68
CA ILE A 59 -3.47 18.08 -6.31
C ILE A 59 -3.80 18.40 -7.77
N ASP A 60 -4.30 17.44 -8.55
CA ASP A 60 -4.68 17.69 -9.96
C ASP A 60 -5.73 18.78 -10.09
N GLN A 61 -6.77 18.76 -9.24
CA GLN A 61 -7.80 19.80 -9.26
C GLN A 61 -7.25 21.17 -8.84
N SER A 62 -6.41 21.22 -7.81
CA SER A 62 -5.84 22.48 -7.34
C SER A 62 -4.85 23.06 -8.35
N THR A 63 -4.05 22.20 -9.00
CA THR A 63 -3.13 22.61 -10.08
C THR A 63 -3.88 23.25 -11.24
N LYS A 64 -4.96 22.63 -11.75
CA LYS A 64 -5.80 23.19 -12.80
C LYS A 64 -6.41 24.54 -12.39
N SER A 65 -6.93 24.62 -11.17
CA SER A 65 -7.49 25.87 -10.64
C SER A 65 -6.42 26.96 -10.48
N PHE A 66 -5.20 26.60 -10.11
CA PHE A 66 -4.07 27.52 -10.00
C PHE A 66 -3.69 28.06 -11.36
N GLU A 67 -3.52 27.20 -12.37
CA GLU A 67 -3.16 27.58 -13.75
C GLU A 67 -4.20 28.52 -14.33
N ASP A 68 -5.48 28.20 -14.23
CA ASP A 68 -6.58 29.03 -14.72
C ASP A 68 -6.58 30.43 -14.09
N LYS A 69 -6.33 30.52 -12.79
CA LYS A 69 -6.29 31.80 -12.09
C LYS A 69 -5.01 32.58 -12.39
N PHE A 70 -3.88 31.88 -12.54
CA PHE A 70 -2.60 32.50 -12.87
C PHE A 70 -2.65 33.19 -14.24
N TRP A 71 -3.11 32.46 -15.29
CA TRP A 71 -3.19 33.00 -16.63
C TRP A 71 -4.25 34.12 -16.81
N LYS A 72 -5.27 34.15 -15.95
CA LYS A 72 -6.25 35.23 -15.90
C LYS A 72 -5.76 36.46 -15.14
N SER A 73 -4.70 36.38 -14.39
CA SER A 73 -4.18 37.49 -13.61
C SER A 73 -3.34 38.44 -14.46
N LYS A 74 -3.37 39.73 -14.09
CA LYS A 74 -2.65 40.78 -14.85
C LYS A 74 -1.14 40.73 -14.69
N SER A 75 -0.65 40.20 -13.54
CA SER A 75 0.77 40.05 -13.26
C SER A 75 1.00 39.00 -12.18
N ALA A 76 2.20 38.41 -12.14
CA ALA A 76 2.61 37.45 -11.12
C ALA A 76 2.56 38.06 -9.69
N GLU A 77 2.88 39.33 -9.54
CA GLU A 77 2.82 40.02 -8.24
C GLU A 77 1.37 40.21 -7.75
N ALA A 78 0.44 40.56 -8.65
CA ALA A 78 -0.98 40.68 -8.32
C ALA A 78 -1.56 39.33 -7.93
N PHE A 79 -1.21 38.25 -8.65
CA PHE A 79 -1.61 36.90 -8.34
C PHE A 79 -1.06 36.44 -6.98
N TYR A 80 0.24 36.70 -6.70
CA TYR A 80 0.84 36.37 -5.42
C TYR A 80 0.10 36.99 -4.22
N LYS A 81 -0.33 38.25 -4.34
CA LYS A 81 -1.10 38.93 -3.29
C LYS A 81 -2.53 38.40 -3.12
N SER A 82 -3.09 37.78 -4.16
CA SER A 82 -4.42 37.18 -4.10
C SER A 82 -4.46 35.79 -3.48
N LEU A 83 -3.29 35.15 -3.32
CA LEU A 83 -3.20 33.80 -2.78
C LEU A 83 -3.44 33.76 -1.27
N PRO A 84 -4.13 32.74 -0.75
CA PRO A 84 -4.40 32.60 0.67
C PRO A 84 -3.11 32.47 1.48
N ASN A 85 -3.07 33.01 2.69
CA ASN A 85 -1.90 32.94 3.55
C ASN A 85 -1.54 31.49 3.95
N LYS A 86 -2.54 30.66 4.22
CA LYS A 86 -2.37 29.24 4.51
C LYS A 86 -2.90 28.42 3.32
N THR A 87 -2.07 27.56 2.78
CA THR A 87 -2.43 26.61 1.72
C THR A 87 -1.63 25.33 1.90
N GLU A 88 -2.23 24.23 1.51
CA GLU A 88 -1.58 22.91 1.45
C GLU A 88 -1.29 22.49 0.01
N ASP A 89 -1.67 23.33 -0.95
CA ASP A 89 -1.48 23.07 -2.37
C ASP A 89 0.01 23.21 -2.76
N PRO A 90 0.65 22.12 -3.26
CA PRO A 90 2.08 22.11 -3.55
C PRO A 90 2.49 23.18 -4.57
N LEU A 91 1.72 23.37 -5.63
CA LEU A 91 2.04 24.34 -6.68
C LEU A 91 1.99 25.78 -6.14
N THR A 92 0.98 26.09 -5.34
CA THR A 92 0.85 27.38 -4.67
C THR A 92 2.02 27.62 -3.71
N LEU A 93 2.47 26.62 -2.98
CA LEU A 93 3.61 26.73 -2.08
C LEU A 93 4.93 26.97 -2.82
N ILE A 94 5.17 26.26 -3.92
CA ILE A 94 6.34 26.46 -4.79
C ILE A 94 6.34 27.88 -5.34
N PHE A 95 5.22 28.32 -5.90
CA PHE A 95 5.07 29.65 -6.46
C PHE A 95 5.29 30.75 -5.40
N LYS A 96 4.73 30.60 -4.20
CA LYS A 96 4.94 31.55 -3.10
C LYS A 96 6.39 31.62 -2.65
N SER A 97 7.09 30.50 -2.59
CA SER A 97 8.51 30.44 -2.25
C SER A 97 9.36 31.20 -3.28
N ALA A 98 9.12 30.98 -4.57
CA ALA A 98 9.80 31.64 -5.66
C ALA A 98 9.53 33.17 -5.66
N MET A 99 8.27 33.57 -5.52
CA MET A 99 7.89 34.99 -5.48
C MET A 99 8.44 35.70 -4.26
N SER A 100 8.45 35.05 -3.11
CA SER A 100 9.08 35.60 -1.88
C SER A 100 10.57 35.89 -2.10
N GLU A 101 11.31 34.95 -2.73
CA GLU A 101 12.73 35.13 -3.01
C GLU A 101 12.97 36.22 -4.09
N LEU A 102 12.11 36.27 -5.12
CA LEU A 102 12.15 37.29 -6.15
C LEU A 102 12.01 38.69 -5.53
N ILE A 103 11.07 38.89 -4.64
CA ILE A 103 10.82 40.16 -3.95
C ILE A 103 12.02 40.54 -3.06
N LYS A 104 12.58 39.59 -2.30
CA LYS A 104 13.75 39.83 -1.42
C LYS A 104 15.01 40.21 -2.20
N THR A 105 15.12 39.71 -3.43
CA THR A 105 16.35 39.91 -4.24
C THR A 105 16.22 41.02 -5.27
N LYS A 106 15.13 41.80 -5.25
CA LYS A 106 14.81 42.85 -6.24
C LYS A 106 15.91 43.93 -6.37
N SER A 107 16.75 44.12 -5.34
CA SER A 107 17.85 45.08 -5.35
C SER A 107 19.18 44.51 -5.87
N LYS A 108 19.26 43.22 -6.24
CA LYS A 108 20.48 42.55 -6.72
C LYS A 108 20.56 42.54 -8.24
N SER A 109 21.77 42.22 -8.77
CA SER A 109 21.90 42.03 -10.23
C SER A 109 20.98 40.92 -10.74
N SER A 110 20.48 41.08 -11.96
CA SER A 110 19.54 40.14 -12.59
C SER A 110 20.03 38.69 -12.59
N THR A 111 21.32 38.46 -12.87
CA THR A 111 21.94 37.14 -12.86
C THR A 111 21.88 36.47 -11.49
N VAL A 112 22.23 37.22 -10.43
CA VAL A 112 22.18 36.71 -9.05
C VAL A 112 20.75 36.44 -8.61
N GLN A 113 19.81 37.29 -9.01
CA GLN A 113 18.39 37.12 -8.71
C GLN A 113 17.86 35.85 -9.35
N THR A 114 18.11 35.62 -10.64
CA THR A 114 17.66 34.42 -11.35
C THR A 114 18.21 33.14 -10.73
N ALA A 115 19.53 33.09 -10.47
CA ALA A 115 20.15 31.92 -9.86
C ALA A 115 19.57 31.60 -8.47
N ARG A 116 19.25 32.62 -7.67
CA ARG A 116 18.64 32.41 -6.34
C ARG A 116 17.19 31.92 -6.42
N VAL A 117 16.40 32.48 -7.35
CA VAL A 117 15.02 32.05 -7.57
C VAL A 117 14.99 30.60 -8.08
N GLU A 118 15.85 30.26 -9.03
CA GLU A 118 16.01 28.91 -9.56
C GLU A 118 16.36 27.91 -8.43
N ARG A 119 17.35 28.26 -7.61
CA ARG A 119 17.71 27.41 -6.45
C ARG A 119 16.56 27.26 -5.44
N MET A 120 15.79 28.33 -5.20
CA MET A 120 14.63 28.26 -4.31
C MET A 120 13.53 27.38 -4.89
N LEU A 121 13.31 27.43 -6.20
CA LEU A 121 12.38 26.55 -6.90
C LEU A 121 12.77 25.09 -6.74
N GLU A 122 14.03 24.73 -7.01
CA GLU A 122 14.54 23.37 -6.82
C GLU A 122 14.27 22.85 -5.41
N VAL A 123 14.68 23.62 -4.39
CA VAL A 123 14.49 23.23 -2.98
C VAL A 123 13.01 23.10 -2.63
N SER A 124 12.17 23.99 -3.15
CA SER A 124 10.74 23.97 -2.88
C SER A 124 10.06 22.77 -3.56
N ILE A 125 10.42 22.47 -4.81
CA ILE A 125 9.94 21.28 -5.55
C ILE A 125 10.33 20.01 -4.80
N ASP A 126 11.60 19.87 -4.42
CA ASP A 126 12.12 18.73 -3.66
C ASP A 126 11.35 18.53 -2.34
N THR A 127 11.08 19.63 -1.64
CA THR A 127 10.32 19.59 -0.39
C THR A 127 8.89 19.11 -0.59
N GLN A 128 8.20 19.62 -1.63
CA GLN A 128 6.84 19.20 -1.93
C GLN A 128 6.79 17.75 -2.44
N LEU A 129 7.78 17.34 -3.26
CA LEU A 129 7.89 15.96 -3.73
C LEU A 129 8.05 14.98 -2.56
N LYS A 130 8.95 15.26 -1.62
CA LYS A 130 9.12 14.45 -0.40
C LYS A 130 7.83 14.35 0.43
N ASN A 131 7.06 15.43 0.51
CA ASN A 131 5.76 15.41 1.20
C ASN A 131 4.74 14.51 0.49
N ILE A 132 4.72 14.53 -0.85
CA ILE A 132 3.85 13.68 -1.65
C ILE A 132 4.29 12.21 -1.58
N GLU A 133 5.59 11.95 -1.60
CA GLU A 133 6.17 10.60 -1.54
C GLU A 133 6.11 9.98 -0.13
N LYS A 134 5.83 10.77 0.88
CA LYS A 134 5.68 10.27 2.25
C LYS A 134 4.74 9.06 2.28
N ASN A 135 5.17 8.02 2.97
CA ASN A 135 4.49 6.73 3.13
C ASN A 135 4.57 5.76 1.93
N PHE A 136 5.11 6.12 0.76
CA PHE A 136 5.34 5.15 -0.31
C PHE A 136 6.34 4.06 0.08
N THR A 137 7.32 4.40 0.92
CA THR A 137 8.27 3.43 1.46
C THR A 137 7.58 2.29 2.20
N TYR A 138 6.51 2.57 2.95
CA TYR A 138 5.74 1.52 3.63
C TYR A 138 5.04 0.60 2.63
N LEU A 139 4.41 1.15 1.57
CA LEU A 139 3.79 0.35 0.52
C LEU A 139 4.81 -0.53 -0.20
N ALA A 140 5.97 0.03 -0.56
CA ALA A 140 7.05 -0.71 -1.18
C ALA A 140 7.58 -1.83 -0.27
N THR A 141 7.74 -1.56 1.03
CA THR A 141 8.18 -2.57 2.00
C THR A 141 7.16 -3.68 2.15
N ILE A 142 5.87 -3.37 2.32
CA ILE A 142 4.82 -4.39 2.44
C ILE A 142 4.76 -5.21 1.15
N GLY A 143 4.70 -4.58 -0.02
CA GLY A 143 4.63 -5.28 -1.30
C GLY A 143 5.82 -6.19 -1.58
N SER A 144 7.02 -5.84 -1.09
CA SER A 144 8.20 -6.69 -1.23
C SER A 144 8.32 -7.78 -0.16
N THR A 145 7.80 -7.57 1.05
CA THR A 145 7.99 -8.51 2.17
C THR A 145 6.80 -9.44 2.41
N ALA A 146 5.58 -9.02 2.11
CA ALA A 146 4.38 -9.81 2.36
C ALA A 146 4.41 -11.20 1.70
N PRO A 147 4.86 -11.39 0.44
CA PRO A 147 4.99 -12.72 -0.16
C PRO A 147 5.94 -13.64 0.61
N PHE A 148 7.06 -13.11 1.12
CA PHE A 148 8.01 -13.88 1.91
C PHE A 148 7.47 -14.26 3.29
N ILE A 149 6.69 -13.38 3.90
CA ILE A 149 5.98 -13.68 5.15
C ILE A 149 4.95 -14.79 4.93
N GLY A 150 4.21 -14.74 3.82
CA GLY A 150 3.29 -15.81 3.42
C GLY A 150 4.02 -17.14 3.17
N LEU A 151 5.14 -17.10 2.46
CA LEU A 151 6.00 -18.27 2.23
C LEU A 151 6.52 -18.86 3.54
N PHE A 152 6.93 -18.02 4.49
CA PHE A 152 7.31 -18.48 5.83
C PHE A 152 6.16 -19.24 6.49
N GLY A 153 4.92 -18.73 6.40
CA GLY A 153 3.73 -19.42 6.90
C GLY A 153 3.54 -20.82 6.28
N THR A 154 3.81 -20.95 4.98
CA THR A 154 3.74 -22.26 4.28
C THR A 154 4.79 -23.23 4.79
N VAL A 155 6.04 -22.79 4.87
CA VAL A 155 7.15 -23.64 5.35
C VAL A 155 6.86 -24.12 6.77
N TRP A 156 6.42 -23.22 7.65
CA TRP A 156 6.07 -23.56 9.02
C TRP A 156 4.90 -24.56 9.12
N GLY A 157 3.83 -24.32 8.38
CA GLY A 157 2.65 -25.21 8.41
C GLY A 157 2.94 -26.60 7.83
N ILE A 158 3.74 -26.69 6.75
CA ILE A 158 4.18 -27.99 6.21
C ILE A 158 5.08 -28.72 7.22
N MET A 159 6.00 -28.01 7.86
CA MET A 159 6.85 -28.59 8.91
C MET A 159 6.01 -29.20 10.04
N ASN A 160 4.99 -28.49 10.52
CA ASN A 160 4.09 -29.00 11.56
C ASN A 160 3.27 -30.20 11.09
N SER A 161 2.88 -30.23 9.81
CA SER A 161 2.17 -31.37 9.23
C SER A 161 3.04 -32.63 9.22
N PHE A 162 4.32 -32.53 8.87
CA PHE A 162 5.27 -33.64 8.95
C PHE A 162 5.56 -34.07 10.39
N GLN A 163 5.65 -33.13 11.32
CA GLN A 163 5.80 -33.44 12.73
C GLN A 163 4.59 -34.26 13.27
N SER A 164 3.39 -33.93 12.81
CA SER A 164 2.17 -34.68 13.16
C SER A 164 2.21 -36.12 12.67
N ILE A 165 2.77 -36.41 11.48
CA ILE A 165 3.01 -37.76 10.97
C ILE A 165 3.98 -38.51 11.90
N ALA A 166 5.09 -37.86 12.27
CA ALA A 166 6.11 -38.47 13.10
C ALA A 166 5.57 -38.89 14.49
N ILE A 167 4.70 -38.06 15.09
CA ILE A 167 4.07 -38.33 16.38
C ILE A 167 3.00 -39.40 16.27
N SER A 168 2.11 -39.32 15.26
CA SER A 168 0.99 -40.24 15.08
C SER A 168 1.40 -41.60 14.50
N ARG A 169 2.61 -41.70 13.92
CA ARG A 169 3.11 -42.85 13.15
C ARG A 169 2.12 -43.31 12.05
N ASN A 170 1.32 -42.39 11.57
CA ASN A 170 0.30 -42.65 10.58
C ASN A 170 0.51 -41.71 9.35
N THR A 171 0.78 -42.29 8.21
CA THR A 171 1.05 -41.57 6.94
C THR A 171 -0.21 -41.24 6.15
N SER A 172 -1.39 -41.35 6.76
CA SER A 172 -2.65 -41.02 6.07
C SER A 172 -2.69 -39.56 5.64
N LEU A 173 -3.03 -39.31 4.38
CA LEU A 173 -3.21 -37.97 3.83
C LEU A 173 -4.25 -37.15 4.61
N ALA A 174 -5.24 -37.83 5.19
CA ALA A 174 -6.29 -37.19 5.98
C ALA A 174 -5.75 -36.42 7.22
N ILE A 175 -4.57 -36.80 7.74
CA ILE A 175 -3.95 -36.16 8.90
C ILE A 175 -3.23 -34.88 8.50
N VAL A 176 -2.60 -34.85 7.33
CA VAL A 176 -1.75 -33.72 6.90
C VAL A 176 -2.45 -32.72 5.98
N ALA A 177 -3.49 -33.16 5.25
CA ALA A 177 -4.20 -32.30 4.29
C ALA A 177 -4.72 -30.98 4.91
N PRO A 178 -5.31 -30.97 6.12
CA PRO A 178 -5.73 -29.70 6.75
C PRO A 178 -4.57 -28.73 6.98
N GLY A 179 -3.46 -29.20 7.56
CA GLY A 179 -2.30 -28.36 7.86
C GLY A 179 -1.60 -27.85 6.59
N ILE A 180 -1.56 -28.64 5.52
CA ILE A 180 -1.06 -28.20 4.22
C ILE A 180 -2.00 -27.12 3.63
N ALA A 181 -3.31 -27.30 3.72
CA ALA A 181 -4.29 -26.32 3.22
C ALA A 181 -4.18 -24.99 3.97
N GLU A 182 -4.01 -25.03 5.29
CA GLU A 182 -3.77 -23.84 6.13
C GLU A 182 -2.48 -23.10 5.73
N ALA A 183 -1.41 -23.87 5.50
CA ALA A 183 -0.14 -23.33 5.06
C ALA A 183 -0.27 -22.61 3.69
N LEU A 184 -0.88 -23.25 2.70
CA LEU A 184 -1.11 -22.65 1.38
C LEU A 184 -1.98 -21.41 1.45
N PHE A 185 -2.96 -21.38 2.34
CA PHE A 185 -3.80 -20.21 2.57
C PHE A 185 -2.99 -19.00 3.06
N ALA A 186 -2.01 -19.21 3.95
CA ALA A 186 -1.11 -18.14 4.40
C ALA A 186 -0.32 -17.53 3.23
N THR A 187 0.19 -18.35 2.30
CA THR A 187 0.89 -17.85 1.10
C THR A 187 -0.05 -17.10 0.16
N ALA A 188 -1.27 -17.59 -0.05
CA ALA A 188 -2.26 -16.89 -0.87
C ALA A 188 -2.56 -15.48 -0.30
N LEU A 189 -2.69 -15.36 1.02
CA LEU A 189 -2.84 -14.05 1.68
C LEU A 189 -1.61 -13.17 1.53
N GLY A 190 -0.40 -13.73 1.62
CA GLY A 190 0.84 -12.98 1.43
C GLY A 190 1.01 -12.42 0.03
N LEU A 191 0.48 -13.10 -0.99
CA LEU A 191 0.48 -12.62 -2.38
C LEU A 191 -0.59 -11.55 -2.64
N LEU A 192 -1.61 -11.48 -1.81
CA LEU A 192 -2.75 -10.57 -1.96
C LEU A 192 -2.57 -9.28 -1.13
N ALA A 193 -1.74 -9.32 -0.09
CA ALA A 193 -1.50 -8.22 0.82
C ALA A 193 -0.59 -7.14 0.23
#